data_b982c67b84dcd491bfacdce4133f737a
#
_entry.id   b982c67b84dcd491bfacdce4133f737a
#
_cell.length_a   1.000
_cell.length_b   1.000
_cell.length_c   1.000
_cell.angle_alpha   90.00
_cell.angle_beta   90.00
_cell.angle_gamma   90.00
#
_symmetry.space_group_name_H-M   'P 1'
#
loop_
_entity.id
_entity.type
_entity.pdbx_description
1 polymer ?
#
loop_
_entity_poly.entity_id
_entity_poly.type
_entity_poly.pdbx_seq_one_letter_code
_entity_poly.pdbx_strand_id
1 'polypeptide(L)'
;MELDKFDTDKLIALRGIAPSDEDLPTLKGYDGDLKKLDEVTLFMVLTAKIPRYRQRLDCALFMKGFAHDADFLSGKLRLVDTARKEVVESPRLKRLIEVVLAMGNYLNEGTRNGEARAIKFSSLLKLDTVKTMDKKKTLLHVLMGWAKQKEPEILLLDEDLVHAQEASQWSLTDLKNQARI
;
A
#
# COMPACT_ATOMS: atom_id res chain seq x y z
N MET A 1 -12.78 34.52 -2.56
CA MET A 1 -13.44 33.47 -3.35
C MET A 1 -13.81 32.36 -2.39
N GLU A 2 -15.10 32.15 -2.20
CA GLU A 2 -15.62 31.17 -1.21
C GLU A 2 -15.66 29.78 -1.86
N LEU A 3 -14.51 29.13 -1.96
CA LEU A 3 -14.38 27.81 -2.60
C LEU A 3 -15.06 26.69 -1.82
N ASP A 4 -15.34 26.91 -0.54
CA ASP A 4 -16.03 25.94 0.33
C ASP A 4 -17.46 25.62 -0.12
N LYS A 5 -18.09 26.55 -0.87
CA LYS A 5 -19.43 26.38 -1.41
C LYS A 5 -19.50 25.47 -2.65
N PHE A 6 -18.36 25.18 -3.28
CA PHE A 6 -18.30 24.27 -4.42
C PHE A 6 -18.11 22.84 -3.97
N ASP A 7 -18.84 21.91 -4.56
CA ASP A 7 -18.57 20.48 -4.42
C ASP A 7 -17.27 20.09 -5.14
N THR A 8 -16.79 18.89 -4.88
CA THR A 8 -15.53 18.39 -5.48
C THR A 8 -15.61 18.34 -6.99
N ASP A 9 -16.73 17.90 -7.57
CA ASP A 9 -16.90 17.76 -9.03
C ASP A 9 -16.84 19.13 -9.72
N LYS A 10 -17.47 20.15 -9.15
CA LYS A 10 -17.37 21.51 -9.67
C LYS A 10 -15.95 22.07 -9.57
N LEU A 11 -15.24 21.80 -8.49
CA LEU A 11 -13.83 22.21 -8.37
C LEU A 11 -12.95 21.53 -9.42
N ILE A 12 -13.16 20.24 -9.69
CA ILE A 12 -12.45 19.50 -10.75
C ILE A 12 -12.76 20.12 -12.11
N ALA A 13 -14.02 20.39 -12.41
CA ALA A 13 -14.42 21.02 -13.67
C ALA A 13 -13.77 22.39 -13.83
N LEU A 14 -13.85 23.26 -12.80
CA LEU A 14 -13.20 24.59 -12.81
C LEU A 14 -11.67 24.48 -12.98
N ARG A 15 -11.05 23.47 -12.38
CA ARG A 15 -9.62 23.20 -12.51
C ARG A 15 -9.24 22.79 -13.93
N GLY A 16 -10.11 22.00 -14.59
CA GLY A 16 -9.91 21.54 -15.98
C GLY A 16 -9.92 22.66 -17.00
N ILE A 17 -10.76 23.69 -16.78
CA ILE A 17 -10.88 24.86 -17.67
C ILE A 17 -10.06 26.08 -17.19
N ALA A 18 -9.30 25.95 -16.11
CA ALA A 18 -8.46 27.02 -15.61
C ALA A 18 -7.29 27.29 -16.56
N PRO A 19 -6.95 28.57 -16.82
CA PRO A 19 -5.82 28.93 -17.67
C PRO A 19 -4.52 28.26 -17.25
N SER A 20 -3.70 27.82 -18.22
CA SER A 20 -2.34 27.37 -17.96
C SER A 20 -1.41 28.54 -17.67
N ASP A 21 -0.25 28.27 -17.09
CA ASP A 21 0.76 29.32 -16.85
C ASP A 21 1.26 29.95 -18.16
N GLU A 22 1.23 29.20 -19.27
CA GLU A 22 1.62 29.66 -20.61
C GLU A 22 0.58 30.62 -21.20
N ASP A 23 -0.70 30.42 -20.90
CA ASP A 23 -1.81 31.23 -21.41
C ASP A 23 -1.99 32.54 -20.64
N LEU A 24 -1.55 32.56 -19.38
CA LEU A 24 -1.79 33.71 -18.48
C LEU A 24 -1.31 35.05 -19.02
N PRO A 25 -0.11 35.20 -19.64
CA PRO A 25 0.33 36.49 -20.18
C PRO A 25 -0.61 37.01 -21.26
N THR A 26 -1.01 36.15 -22.18
CA THR A 26 -1.92 36.49 -23.30
C THR A 26 -3.31 36.87 -22.80
N LEU A 27 -3.88 36.07 -21.87
CA LEU A 27 -5.22 36.30 -21.33
C LEU A 27 -5.29 37.56 -20.44
N LYS A 28 -4.24 37.86 -19.69
CA LYS A 28 -4.16 39.09 -18.87
C LYS A 28 -4.00 40.34 -19.72
N GLY A 29 -3.31 40.22 -20.85
CA GLY A 29 -3.10 41.33 -21.80
C GLY A 29 -4.27 41.56 -22.75
N TYR A 30 -5.34 40.77 -22.64
CA TYR A 30 -6.49 40.94 -23.53
C TYR A 30 -7.26 42.24 -23.17
N ASP A 31 -7.31 43.17 -24.13
CA ASP A 31 -7.98 44.47 -24.06
C ASP A 31 -9.16 44.62 -25.01
N GLY A 32 -9.51 43.55 -25.76
CA GLY A 32 -10.59 43.51 -26.71
C GLY A 32 -12.00 43.46 -26.09
N ASP A 33 -13.00 43.45 -26.97
CA ASP A 33 -14.42 43.41 -26.56
C ASP A 33 -14.80 42.03 -26.01
N LEU A 34 -15.05 41.95 -24.69
CA LEU A 34 -15.42 40.74 -23.98
C LEU A 34 -16.72 40.08 -24.52
N LYS A 35 -17.62 40.87 -25.13
CA LYS A 35 -18.89 40.37 -25.71
C LYS A 35 -18.69 39.52 -26.98
N LYS A 36 -17.52 39.61 -27.58
CA LYS A 36 -17.17 38.85 -28.80
C LYS A 36 -16.52 37.50 -28.49
N LEU A 37 -16.22 37.25 -27.25
CA LEU A 37 -15.62 35.98 -26.78
C LEU A 37 -16.71 34.93 -26.56
N ASP A 38 -16.38 33.69 -26.88
CA ASP A 38 -17.15 32.54 -26.42
C ASP A 38 -17.09 32.39 -24.89
N GLU A 39 -18.01 31.62 -24.31
CA GLU A 39 -18.16 31.51 -22.87
C GLU A 39 -16.90 30.97 -22.16
N VAL A 40 -16.19 30.03 -22.79
CA VAL A 40 -14.99 29.41 -22.22
C VAL A 40 -13.84 30.41 -22.23
N THR A 41 -13.61 31.09 -23.35
CA THR A 41 -12.55 32.10 -23.45
C THR A 41 -12.83 33.29 -22.53
N LEU A 42 -14.10 33.73 -22.44
CA LEU A 42 -14.50 34.78 -21.50
C LEU A 42 -14.18 34.36 -20.03
N PHE A 43 -14.53 33.11 -19.67
CA PHE A 43 -14.23 32.58 -18.35
C PHE A 43 -12.70 32.59 -18.09
N MET A 44 -11.89 32.15 -19.07
CA MET A 44 -10.43 32.14 -18.96
C MET A 44 -9.86 33.57 -18.75
N VAL A 45 -10.33 34.54 -19.53
CA VAL A 45 -9.90 35.96 -19.40
C VAL A 45 -10.25 36.53 -18.03
N LEU A 46 -11.46 36.25 -17.53
CA LEU A 46 -11.90 36.74 -16.24
C LEU A 46 -11.12 36.08 -15.08
N THR A 47 -10.88 34.76 -15.16
CA THR A 47 -10.17 34.01 -14.12
C THR A 47 -8.66 34.23 -14.16
N ALA A 48 -8.07 34.55 -15.32
CA ALA A 48 -6.66 34.96 -15.44
C ALA A 48 -6.31 36.21 -14.60
N LYS A 49 -7.28 37.07 -14.33
CA LYS A 49 -7.12 38.27 -13.47
C LYS A 49 -7.07 37.93 -11.99
N ILE A 50 -7.51 36.72 -11.60
CA ILE A 50 -7.47 36.27 -10.20
C ILE A 50 -6.09 35.74 -9.87
N PRO A 51 -5.35 36.34 -8.90
CA PRO A 51 -4.02 35.87 -8.56
C PRO A 51 -4.02 34.41 -8.07
N ARG A 52 -3.14 33.59 -8.65
CA ARG A 52 -2.96 32.19 -8.26
C ARG A 52 -4.26 31.36 -8.32
N TYR A 53 -5.11 31.62 -9.32
CA TYR A 53 -6.42 30.97 -9.45
C TYR A 53 -6.30 29.43 -9.42
N ARG A 54 -5.40 28.88 -10.23
CA ARG A 54 -5.17 27.43 -10.34
C ARG A 54 -4.72 26.84 -9.01
N GLN A 55 -3.74 27.43 -8.35
CA GLN A 55 -3.25 26.98 -7.04
C GLN A 55 -4.34 27.06 -5.96
N ARG A 56 -5.23 28.04 -6.01
CA ARG A 56 -6.37 28.11 -5.08
C ARG A 56 -7.35 26.99 -5.27
N LEU A 57 -7.60 26.57 -6.51
CA LEU A 57 -8.43 25.39 -6.81
C LEU A 57 -7.75 24.11 -6.33
N ASP A 58 -6.43 23.95 -6.59
CA ASP A 58 -5.66 22.81 -6.11
C ASP A 58 -5.70 22.70 -4.58
N CYS A 59 -5.51 23.81 -3.87
CA CYS A 59 -5.64 23.84 -2.41
C CYS A 59 -7.05 23.46 -1.93
N ALA A 60 -8.10 23.95 -2.60
CA ALA A 60 -9.47 23.64 -2.23
C ALA A 60 -9.80 22.16 -2.44
N LEU A 61 -9.35 21.56 -3.54
CA LEU A 61 -9.47 20.14 -3.81
C LEU A 61 -8.73 19.31 -2.76
N PHE A 62 -7.49 19.70 -2.46
CA PHE A 62 -6.70 19.04 -1.42
C PHE A 62 -7.39 19.09 -0.06
N MET A 63 -7.87 20.28 0.37
CA MET A 63 -8.57 20.43 1.66
C MET A 63 -9.82 19.55 1.75
N LYS A 64 -10.56 19.38 0.65
CA LYS A 64 -11.77 18.53 0.62
C LYS A 64 -11.45 17.04 0.65
N GLY A 65 -10.37 16.62 0.02
CA GLY A 65 -9.93 15.22 0.00
C GLY A 65 -9.17 14.80 1.25
N PHE A 66 -8.50 15.75 1.92
CA PHE A 66 -7.49 15.48 2.94
C PHE A 66 -7.97 14.57 4.08
N ALA A 67 -9.15 14.82 4.64
CA ALA A 67 -9.66 14.02 5.76
C ALA A 67 -9.88 12.55 5.34
N HIS A 68 -10.48 12.35 4.17
CA HIS A 68 -10.72 11.00 3.63
C HIS A 68 -9.40 10.26 3.37
N ASP A 69 -8.44 10.93 2.74
CA ASP A 69 -7.14 10.34 2.40
C ASP A 69 -6.31 10.04 3.66
N ALA A 70 -6.36 10.93 4.66
CA ALA A 70 -5.71 10.74 5.94
C ALA A 70 -6.31 9.55 6.73
N ASP A 71 -7.63 9.42 6.75
CA ASP A 71 -8.32 8.30 7.41
C ASP A 71 -8.02 6.98 6.70
N PHE A 72 -8.06 6.96 5.37
CA PHE A 72 -7.71 5.79 4.57
C PHE A 72 -6.27 5.33 4.85
N LEU A 73 -5.30 6.26 4.76
CA LEU A 73 -3.89 5.96 4.99
C LEU A 73 -3.65 5.48 6.43
N SER A 74 -4.27 6.13 7.42
CA SER A 74 -4.18 5.74 8.83
C SER A 74 -4.74 4.33 9.06
N GLY A 75 -5.85 3.99 8.41
CA GLY A 75 -6.45 2.66 8.45
C GLY A 75 -5.49 1.60 7.91
N LYS A 76 -4.85 1.85 6.76
CA LYS A 76 -3.89 0.90 6.17
C LYS A 76 -2.60 0.75 6.99
N LEU A 77 -2.10 1.83 7.56
CA LEU A 77 -0.95 1.77 8.48
C LEU A 77 -1.26 0.95 9.75
N ARG A 78 -2.45 1.13 10.33
CA ARG A 78 -2.89 0.33 11.49
C ARG A 78 -3.00 -1.16 11.14
N LEU A 79 -3.57 -1.49 9.97
CA LEU A 79 -3.66 -2.87 9.48
C LEU A 79 -2.28 -3.51 9.39
N VAL A 80 -1.31 -2.84 8.75
CA VAL A 80 0.06 -3.35 8.62
C VAL A 80 0.74 -3.50 9.98
N ASP A 81 0.55 -2.56 10.92
CA ASP A 81 1.11 -2.66 12.27
C ASP A 81 0.48 -3.81 13.07
N THR A 82 -0.83 -4.02 12.94
CA THR A 82 -1.53 -5.16 13.55
C THR A 82 -0.98 -6.48 13.03
N ALA A 83 -0.91 -6.65 11.71
CA ALA A 83 -0.35 -7.86 11.10
C ALA A 83 1.12 -8.10 11.51
N ARG A 84 1.92 -7.04 11.61
CA ARG A 84 3.30 -7.14 12.11
C ARG A 84 3.34 -7.67 13.56
N LYS A 85 2.46 -7.18 14.43
CA LYS A 85 2.38 -7.66 15.83
C LYS A 85 1.96 -9.14 15.87
N GLU A 86 0.93 -9.52 15.11
CA GLU A 86 0.51 -10.93 14.98
C GLU A 86 1.68 -11.84 14.59
N VAL A 87 2.45 -11.46 13.58
CA VAL A 87 3.63 -12.25 13.13
C VAL A 87 4.70 -12.34 14.23
N VAL A 88 4.98 -11.24 14.94
CA VAL A 88 6.03 -11.23 15.98
C VAL A 88 5.61 -11.97 17.25
N GLU A 89 4.34 -11.89 17.59
CA GLU A 89 3.80 -12.41 18.85
C GLU A 89 3.29 -13.85 18.74
N SER A 90 2.93 -14.34 17.54
CA SER A 90 2.39 -15.68 17.33
C SER A 90 3.27 -16.79 17.92
N PRO A 91 2.78 -17.56 18.89
CA PRO A 91 3.50 -18.70 19.43
C PRO A 91 3.55 -19.87 18.42
N ARG A 92 2.48 -20.04 17.64
CA ARG A 92 2.39 -21.10 16.63
C ARG A 92 3.41 -20.86 15.52
N LEU A 93 3.59 -19.61 15.07
CA LEU A 93 4.60 -19.28 14.07
C LEU A 93 6.02 -19.49 14.59
N LYS A 94 6.30 -19.08 15.83
CA LYS A 94 7.60 -19.33 16.47
C LYS A 94 7.89 -20.82 16.51
N ARG A 95 6.92 -21.62 16.93
CA ARG A 95 7.06 -23.07 16.99
C ARG A 95 7.24 -23.70 15.61
N LEU A 96 6.51 -23.25 14.61
CA LEU A 96 6.69 -23.67 13.22
C LEU A 96 8.13 -23.41 12.74
N ILE A 97 8.67 -22.23 13.01
CA ILE A 97 10.05 -21.87 12.62
C ILE A 97 11.08 -22.76 13.32
N GLU A 98 10.90 -23.07 14.60
CA GLU A 98 11.76 -24.00 15.34
C GLU A 98 11.77 -25.39 14.71
N VAL A 99 10.61 -25.92 14.39
CA VAL A 99 10.47 -27.23 13.73
C VAL A 99 11.14 -27.23 12.37
N VAL A 100 10.90 -26.18 11.55
CA VAL A 100 11.54 -26.04 10.23
C VAL A 100 13.06 -25.95 10.34
N LEU A 101 13.56 -25.22 11.36
CA LEU A 101 15.00 -25.12 11.63
C LEU A 101 15.59 -26.50 11.99
N ALA A 102 14.91 -27.26 12.88
CA ALA A 102 15.33 -28.59 13.26
C ALA A 102 15.34 -29.55 12.07
N MET A 103 14.30 -29.53 11.25
CA MET A 103 14.25 -30.33 10.00
C MET A 103 15.37 -29.93 9.03
N GLY A 104 15.63 -28.65 8.88
CA GLY A 104 16.71 -28.14 8.04
C GLY A 104 18.09 -28.60 8.52
N ASN A 105 18.35 -28.53 9.79
CA ASN A 105 19.59 -29.00 10.39
C ASN A 105 19.77 -30.52 10.24
N TYR A 106 18.71 -31.30 10.45
CA TYR A 106 18.73 -32.76 10.22
C TYR A 106 19.06 -33.10 8.76
N LEU A 107 18.41 -32.43 7.80
CA LEU A 107 18.66 -32.68 6.36
C LEU A 107 20.05 -32.24 5.92
N ASN A 108 20.67 -31.33 6.59
CA ASN A 108 22.01 -30.80 6.29
C ASN A 108 23.08 -31.33 7.26
N GLU A 109 22.78 -32.34 8.03
CA GLU A 109 23.72 -32.97 8.97
C GLU A 109 25.03 -33.35 8.27
N GLY A 110 26.17 -33.06 8.91
CA GLY A 110 27.49 -33.26 8.34
C GLY A 110 27.91 -32.26 7.25
N THR A 111 27.08 -31.31 6.91
CA THR A 111 27.43 -30.22 5.98
C THR A 111 27.66 -28.91 6.73
N ARG A 112 28.28 -27.92 6.06
CA ARG A 112 28.47 -26.56 6.59
C ARG A 112 27.17 -25.87 7.05
N ASN A 113 26.01 -26.33 6.59
CA ASN A 113 24.70 -25.74 6.88
C ASN A 113 23.92 -26.52 7.96
N GLY A 114 24.45 -27.61 8.51
CA GLY A 114 23.74 -28.50 9.44
C GLY A 114 23.68 -28.01 10.89
N GLU A 115 24.35 -26.90 11.20
CA GLU A 115 24.34 -26.31 12.56
C GLU A 115 23.79 -24.88 12.56
N ALA A 116 22.78 -24.62 11.72
CA ALA A 116 22.16 -23.30 11.65
C ALA A 116 21.42 -22.96 12.96
N ARG A 117 21.61 -21.74 13.45
CA ARG A 117 20.93 -21.22 14.66
C ARG A 117 19.65 -20.45 14.33
N ALA A 118 19.45 -20.12 13.05
CA ALA A 118 18.28 -19.40 12.58
C ALA A 118 18.05 -19.68 11.08
N ILE A 119 16.83 -19.41 10.61
CA ILE A 119 16.48 -19.45 9.19
C ILE A 119 16.05 -18.06 8.71
N LYS A 120 16.27 -17.79 7.42
CA LYS A 120 15.66 -16.61 6.80
C LYS A 120 14.17 -16.89 6.59
N PHE A 121 13.32 -15.91 6.86
CA PHE A 121 11.87 -16.05 6.69
C PHE A 121 11.49 -16.52 5.27
N SER A 122 12.21 -15.99 4.25
CA SER A 122 12.06 -16.44 2.85
C SER A 122 12.37 -17.92 2.62
N SER A 123 13.05 -18.60 3.54
CA SER A 123 13.31 -20.03 3.43
C SER A 123 12.04 -20.88 3.62
N LEU A 124 11.00 -20.33 4.26
CA LEU A 124 9.70 -20.99 4.37
C LEU A 124 9.07 -21.23 2.99
N LEU A 125 9.32 -20.36 2.01
CA LEU A 125 8.85 -20.52 0.63
C LEU A 125 9.47 -21.74 -0.09
N LYS A 126 10.57 -22.28 0.45
CA LYS A 126 11.22 -23.46 -0.14
C LYS A 126 10.60 -24.78 0.31
N LEU A 127 9.74 -24.75 1.35
CA LEU A 127 9.14 -25.96 1.90
C LEU A 127 8.27 -26.72 0.90
N ASP A 128 7.63 -26.03 -0.03
CA ASP A 128 6.80 -26.63 -1.07
C ASP A 128 7.60 -27.05 -2.31
N THR A 129 8.82 -26.53 -2.51
CA THR A 129 9.68 -26.83 -3.66
C THR A 129 10.70 -27.94 -3.39
N VAL A 130 11.18 -28.03 -2.14
CA VAL A 130 12.13 -29.10 -1.72
C VAL A 130 11.40 -30.44 -1.62
N LYS A 131 11.83 -31.42 -2.41
CA LYS A 131 11.21 -32.74 -2.47
C LYS A 131 11.98 -33.76 -1.65
N THR A 132 11.25 -34.75 -1.16
CA THR A 132 11.83 -35.98 -0.57
C THR A 132 12.68 -36.78 -1.60
N MET A 133 13.54 -37.69 -1.15
CA MET A 133 14.40 -38.46 -2.04
C MET A 133 13.62 -39.25 -3.08
N ASP A 134 12.44 -39.78 -2.76
CA ASP A 134 11.53 -40.48 -3.67
C ASP A 134 10.74 -39.55 -4.61
N LYS A 135 10.92 -38.19 -4.44
CA LYS A 135 10.25 -37.12 -5.21
C LYS A 135 8.73 -37.13 -5.13
N LYS A 136 8.11 -37.91 -4.22
CA LYS A 136 6.65 -38.04 -4.09
C LYS A 136 6.03 -36.95 -3.23
N LYS A 137 6.80 -36.44 -2.27
CA LYS A 137 6.33 -35.42 -1.29
C LYS A 137 7.27 -34.22 -1.27
N THR A 138 6.75 -33.08 -0.84
CA THR A 138 7.57 -31.90 -0.53
C THR A 138 7.87 -31.88 0.97
N LEU A 139 8.84 -31.07 1.37
CA LEU A 139 9.16 -30.86 2.78
C LEU A 139 7.95 -30.31 3.55
N LEU A 140 7.13 -29.49 2.88
CA LEU A 140 5.85 -29.02 3.44
C LEU A 140 4.92 -30.17 3.79
N HIS A 141 4.77 -31.16 2.89
CA HIS A 141 3.94 -32.35 3.16
C HIS A 141 4.47 -33.17 4.37
N VAL A 142 5.78 -33.27 4.52
CA VAL A 142 6.40 -33.95 5.67
C VAL A 142 6.12 -33.18 6.95
N LEU A 143 6.32 -31.86 6.92
CA LEU A 143 6.05 -30.96 8.06
C LEU A 143 4.58 -31.04 8.50
N MET A 144 3.64 -30.94 7.55
CA MET A 144 2.20 -31.00 7.84
C MET A 144 1.79 -32.38 8.40
N GLY A 145 2.38 -33.46 7.88
CA GLY A 145 2.16 -34.81 8.42
C GLY A 145 2.67 -34.97 9.84
N TRP A 146 3.84 -34.44 10.12
CA TRP A 146 4.41 -34.42 11.46
C TRP A 146 3.57 -33.57 12.43
N ALA A 147 3.21 -32.35 12.02
CA ALA A 147 2.40 -31.44 12.83
C ALA A 147 1.06 -32.07 13.21
N LYS A 148 0.36 -32.68 12.25
CA LYS A 148 -0.91 -33.36 12.49
C LYS A 148 -0.82 -34.45 13.59
N GLN A 149 0.33 -35.13 13.69
CA GLN A 149 0.51 -36.24 14.65
C GLN A 149 1.04 -35.77 16.00
N LYS A 150 1.90 -34.77 16.02
CA LYS A 150 2.67 -34.37 17.21
C LYS A 150 2.23 -33.05 17.82
N GLU A 151 1.93 -32.08 17.00
CA GLU A 151 1.61 -30.71 17.40
C GLU A 151 0.51 -30.10 16.50
N PRO A 152 -0.72 -30.60 16.59
CA PRO A 152 -1.81 -30.18 15.69
C PRO A 152 -2.15 -28.69 15.79
N GLU A 153 -1.81 -28.05 16.90
CA GLU A 153 -2.02 -26.59 17.09
C GLU A 153 -1.26 -25.73 16.08
N ILE A 154 -0.13 -26.20 15.54
CA ILE A 154 0.60 -25.49 14.50
C ILE A 154 -0.24 -25.30 13.23
N LEU A 155 -1.19 -26.23 12.98
CA LEU A 155 -2.08 -26.16 11.81
C LEU A 155 -3.13 -25.03 11.91
N LEU A 156 -3.32 -24.46 13.10
CA LEU A 156 -4.24 -23.34 13.36
C LEU A 156 -3.51 -21.99 13.30
N LEU A 157 -2.42 -21.91 12.53
CA LEU A 157 -1.60 -20.70 12.41
C LEU A 157 -2.38 -19.51 11.83
N ASP A 158 -3.37 -19.77 11.01
CA ASP A 158 -4.27 -18.77 10.44
C ASP A 158 -5.08 -18.01 11.50
N GLU A 159 -5.37 -18.62 12.65
CA GLU A 159 -6.01 -17.95 13.78
C GLU A 159 -5.11 -16.87 14.44
N ASP A 160 -3.79 -17.05 14.37
CA ASP A 160 -2.82 -16.08 14.89
C ASP A 160 -2.54 -14.95 13.89
N LEU A 161 -2.72 -15.17 12.58
CA LEU A 161 -2.30 -14.31 11.49
C LEU A 161 -3.49 -13.74 10.68
N VAL A 162 -4.53 -13.31 11.38
CA VAL A 162 -5.81 -12.90 10.80
C VAL A 162 -5.66 -11.77 9.78
N HIS A 163 -4.81 -10.78 10.07
CA HIS A 163 -4.62 -9.60 9.22
C HIS A 163 -3.47 -9.73 8.21
N ALA A 164 -2.65 -10.78 8.31
CA ALA A 164 -1.45 -10.93 7.50
C ALA A 164 -1.74 -10.95 5.99
N GLN A 165 -2.81 -11.62 5.58
CA GLN A 165 -3.19 -11.75 4.16
C GLN A 165 -3.61 -10.39 3.58
N GLU A 166 -4.47 -9.64 4.27
CA GLU A 166 -4.89 -8.31 3.81
C GLU A 166 -3.71 -7.32 3.82
N ALA A 167 -2.91 -7.35 4.89
CA ALA A 167 -1.75 -6.48 5.03
C ALA A 167 -0.69 -6.73 3.95
N SER A 168 -0.55 -7.96 3.44
CA SER A 168 0.42 -8.31 2.40
C SER A 168 0.19 -7.58 1.07
N GLN A 169 -1.00 -7.04 0.85
CA GLN A 169 -1.34 -6.26 -0.35
C GLN A 169 -0.80 -4.82 -0.28
N TRP A 170 -0.33 -4.38 0.87
CA TRP A 170 0.10 -3.00 1.11
C TRP A 170 1.61 -2.92 1.32
N SER A 171 2.30 -2.27 0.38
CA SER A 171 3.72 -1.96 0.52
C SER A 171 3.91 -0.70 1.36
N LEU A 172 4.87 -0.73 2.31
CA LEU A 172 5.26 0.48 3.06
C LEU A 172 5.78 1.59 2.15
N THR A 173 6.35 1.24 1.00
CA THR A 173 6.83 2.20 0.01
C THR A 173 5.66 2.93 -0.64
N ASP A 174 4.60 2.19 -1.01
CA ASP A 174 3.41 2.78 -1.62
C ASP A 174 2.66 3.67 -0.61
N LEU A 175 2.53 3.22 0.64
CA LEU A 175 1.93 4.02 1.71
C LEU A 175 2.72 5.30 1.98
N LYS A 176 4.06 5.24 1.96
CA LYS A 176 4.91 6.44 2.09
C LYS A 176 4.77 7.38 0.89
N ASN A 177 4.63 6.85 -0.32
CA ASN A 177 4.44 7.68 -1.51
C ASN A 177 3.07 8.37 -1.46
N GLN A 178 2.02 7.68 -1.04
CA GLN A 178 0.69 8.28 -0.84
C GLN A 178 0.69 9.35 0.25
N ALA A 179 1.50 9.22 1.31
CA ALA A 179 1.62 10.23 2.36
C ALA A 179 2.38 11.51 1.95
N ARG A 180 3.01 11.55 0.77
CA ARG A 180 3.81 12.68 0.26
C ARG A 180 3.06 13.59 -0.71
N ILE A 181 1.75 13.37 -0.87
CA ILE A 181 0.89 14.17 -1.78
C ILE A 181 0.83 15.65 -1.40
#